data_9a222e6ae18716be419423445661d4ec
#
_entry.id   9a222e6ae18716be419423445661d4ec
#
_cell.length_a   1.000
_cell.length_b   1.000
_cell.length_c   1.000
_cell.angle_alpha   90.00
_cell.angle_beta   90.00
_cell.angle_gamma   90.00
#
_symmetry.space_group_name_H-M   'P 1'
#
loop_
_entity.id
_entity.type
_entity.pdbx_description
1 polymer ?
#
loop_
_entity_poly.entity_id
_entity_poly.type
_entity_poly.pdbx_seq_one_letter_code
_entity_poly.pdbx_strand_id
1 'polypeptide(L)'
;MKLTDIIKGSEYDLSLFTEAQISELKSRIVERQTKKGVEYYITCTVRKKDIKATPEEVVRQLYLLVLTSDLGYPVSRMELEYEVTFGREKKRADIVIFDKQQTTSPYIIVEVKKPKLKDGKEQLKSYCNATGAPIGVWSNGRQISYYHRKDPNYFEDLSGIPRADQKLSDILSERWKIADLIKKDKLVNERKSLKDLILEMEDEVLAGAGVDVFEEVFKLIFTKLFDEMESGRKPNRNLEFRNYGDTETELKDKLQALFDKAKEKWQGVFTDDAKLLLTPSHLSVCVASLQDVKLFNSNLDVVDEAFEYLINKSSKGEKGQYFTPRYVIDMCVKMLNPKANEKMIDTAAGSCGFPVHTIFHVWENILKSKGLSRSHLFTLEEKPAECTDYVQDLSLIHI
;
A
#
# COMPACT_ATOMS: atom_id res chain seq x y z
N MET A 1 -10.10 -26.76 5.06
CA MET A 1 -11.04 -26.86 6.18
C MET A 1 -10.39 -26.42 7.50
N LYS A 2 -9.32 -27.04 7.97
CA LYS A 2 -8.76 -26.76 9.32
C LYS A 2 -8.43 -25.28 9.62
N LEU A 3 -7.81 -24.55 8.70
CA LEU A 3 -7.40 -23.15 8.95
C LEU A 3 -8.59 -22.19 9.00
N THR A 4 -9.56 -22.39 8.11
CA THR A 4 -10.80 -21.60 8.09
C THR A 4 -11.62 -21.77 9.36
N ASP A 5 -11.58 -22.95 9.98
CA ASP A 5 -12.29 -23.24 11.23
C ASP A 5 -11.63 -22.51 12.42
N ILE A 6 -10.30 -22.40 12.41
CA ILE A 6 -9.53 -21.70 13.46
C ILE A 6 -9.78 -20.19 13.40
N ILE A 7 -9.87 -19.62 12.18
CA ILE A 7 -10.03 -18.15 11.98
C ILE A 7 -11.50 -17.74 12.02
N LYS A 8 -12.43 -18.68 11.82
CA LYS A 8 -13.87 -18.40 11.75
C LYS A 8 -14.36 -17.65 12.98
N GLY A 9 -14.99 -16.49 12.74
CA GLY A 9 -15.48 -15.61 13.81
C GLY A 9 -14.40 -14.77 14.51
N SER A 10 -13.14 -14.92 14.11
CA SER A 10 -12.09 -13.96 14.46
C SER A 10 -12.06 -12.87 13.39
N GLU A 11 -11.69 -11.66 13.76
CA GLU A 11 -11.57 -10.54 12.84
C GLU A 11 -10.21 -10.57 12.08
N TYR A 12 -9.44 -11.66 12.21
CA TYR A 12 -8.16 -11.81 11.54
C TYR A 12 -8.34 -12.10 10.05
N ASP A 13 -7.61 -11.34 9.24
CA ASP A 13 -7.43 -11.54 7.81
C ASP A 13 -6.01 -12.06 7.55
N LEU A 14 -5.84 -12.84 6.50
CA LEU A 14 -4.56 -13.40 6.09
C LEU A 14 -4.08 -12.83 4.74
N SER A 15 -4.63 -11.70 4.33
CA SER A 15 -4.35 -11.07 3.03
C SER A 15 -2.89 -10.65 2.84
N LEU A 16 -2.12 -10.53 3.93
CA LEU A 16 -0.68 -10.26 3.88
C LEU A 16 0.15 -11.47 3.44
N PHE A 17 -0.42 -12.66 3.45
CA PHE A 17 0.33 -13.90 3.24
C PHE A 17 -0.02 -14.55 1.92
N THR A 18 1.00 -15.10 1.24
CA THR A 18 0.81 -15.80 -0.03
C THR A 18 0.09 -17.15 0.15
N GLU A 19 -0.54 -17.64 -0.90
CA GLU A 19 -1.18 -18.95 -0.88
C GLU A 19 -0.19 -20.10 -0.58
N ALA A 20 1.08 -19.93 -0.97
CA ALA A 20 2.15 -20.88 -0.66
C ALA A 20 2.44 -20.93 0.85
N GLN A 21 2.58 -19.77 1.51
CA GLN A 21 2.79 -19.68 2.96
C GLN A 21 1.59 -20.24 3.73
N ILE A 22 0.36 -19.90 3.30
CA ILE A 22 -0.87 -20.42 3.90
C ILE A 22 -0.95 -21.94 3.74
N SER A 23 -0.60 -22.48 2.57
CA SER A 23 -0.59 -23.92 2.31
C SER A 23 0.47 -24.65 3.13
N GLU A 24 1.64 -24.06 3.27
CA GLU A 24 2.71 -24.59 4.12
C GLU A 24 2.26 -24.63 5.59
N LEU A 25 1.67 -23.54 6.10
CA LEU A 25 1.12 -23.57 7.46
C LEU A 25 0.04 -24.62 7.64
N LYS A 26 -0.87 -24.77 6.68
CA LYS A 26 -1.92 -25.82 6.72
C LYS A 26 -1.35 -27.22 6.89
N SER A 27 -0.21 -27.51 6.26
CA SER A 27 0.46 -28.82 6.39
C SER A 27 0.99 -29.09 7.80
N ARG A 28 1.24 -28.03 8.58
CA ARG A 28 1.75 -28.11 9.95
C ARG A 28 0.66 -28.16 11.03
N ILE A 29 -0.63 -28.07 10.62
CA ILE A 29 -1.75 -28.12 11.57
C ILE A 29 -2.07 -29.57 11.92
N VAL A 30 -1.98 -29.87 13.21
CA VAL A 30 -2.31 -31.16 13.82
C VAL A 30 -3.65 -31.05 14.55
N GLU A 31 -4.54 -32.00 14.28
CA GLU A 31 -5.84 -32.10 14.93
C GLU A 31 -5.75 -33.09 16.10
N ARG A 32 -6.29 -32.70 17.27
CA ARG A 32 -6.33 -33.54 18.46
C ARG A 32 -7.74 -33.60 19.02
N GLN A 33 -8.17 -34.81 19.31
CA GLN A 33 -9.42 -35.03 20.05
C GLN A 33 -9.18 -34.78 21.55
N THR A 34 -9.97 -33.90 22.13
CA THR A 34 -9.93 -33.59 23.56
C THR A 34 -11.28 -33.84 24.19
N LYS A 35 -11.35 -33.83 25.53
CA LYS A 35 -12.64 -33.95 26.27
C LYS A 35 -13.63 -32.83 25.95
N LYS A 36 -13.12 -31.69 25.37
CA LYS A 36 -13.93 -30.51 25.00
C LYS A 36 -14.26 -30.46 23.50
N GLY A 37 -13.86 -31.48 22.74
CA GLY A 37 -14.03 -31.55 21.29
C GLY A 37 -12.71 -31.54 20.53
N VAL A 38 -12.81 -31.24 19.23
CA VAL A 38 -11.64 -31.14 18.34
C VAL A 38 -10.87 -29.87 18.62
N GLU A 39 -9.59 -29.97 18.89
CA GLU A 39 -8.67 -28.84 19.03
C GLU A 39 -7.56 -28.92 17.98
N TYR A 40 -7.13 -27.77 17.47
CA TYR A 40 -6.06 -27.64 16.48
C TYR A 40 -4.78 -27.14 17.12
N TYR A 41 -3.66 -27.71 16.68
CA TYR A 41 -2.31 -27.36 17.12
C TYR A 41 -1.43 -27.10 15.90
N ILE A 42 -0.42 -26.26 16.05
CA ILE A 42 0.56 -25.95 15.02
C ILE A 42 1.94 -26.34 15.56
N THR A 43 2.70 -27.11 14.80
CA THR A 43 4.08 -27.43 15.14
C THR A 43 4.96 -26.21 14.90
N CYS A 44 5.41 -25.56 15.98
CA CYS A 44 6.25 -24.38 15.94
C CYS A 44 7.71 -24.74 15.68
N THR A 45 8.29 -24.19 14.62
CA THR A 45 9.69 -24.45 14.24
C THR A 45 10.70 -23.86 15.21
N VAL A 46 10.39 -22.74 15.85
CA VAL A 46 11.26 -22.08 16.83
C VAL A 46 11.23 -22.81 18.18
N ARG A 47 10.02 -23.10 18.68
CA ARG A 47 9.84 -23.75 20.00
C ARG A 47 9.98 -25.27 19.93
N LYS A 48 10.01 -25.87 18.74
CA LYS A 48 10.08 -27.33 18.49
C LYS A 48 9.01 -28.12 19.24
N LYS A 49 7.81 -27.55 19.37
CA LYS A 49 6.65 -28.18 20.02
C LYS A 49 5.35 -27.74 19.37
N ASP A 50 4.30 -28.54 19.60
CA ASP A 50 2.96 -28.19 19.17
C ASP A 50 2.35 -27.16 20.10
N ILE A 51 1.83 -26.07 19.51
CA ILE A 51 1.19 -24.98 20.21
C ILE A 51 -0.27 -24.93 19.78
N LYS A 52 -1.17 -24.62 20.69
CA LYS A 52 -2.60 -24.47 20.37
C LYS A 52 -2.80 -23.41 19.30
N ALA A 53 -3.47 -23.77 18.23
CA ALA A 53 -3.73 -22.89 17.10
C ALA A 53 -4.86 -21.91 17.43
N THR A 54 -4.49 -20.74 17.93
CA THR A 54 -5.38 -19.58 18.04
C THR A 54 -5.22 -18.70 16.79
N PRO A 55 -6.19 -17.82 16.46
CA PRO A 55 -6.05 -16.89 15.33
C PRO A 55 -4.76 -16.04 15.39
N GLU A 56 -4.38 -15.55 16.56
CA GLU A 56 -3.13 -14.82 16.78
C GLU A 56 -1.90 -15.68 16.52
N GLU A 57 -1.92 -16.93 17.00
CA GLU A 57 -0.83 -17.87 16.77
C GLU A 57 -0.69 -18.24 15.28
N VAL A 58 -1.81 -18.33 14.55
CA VAL A 58 -1.79 -18.52 13.09
C VAL A 58 -1.03 -17.39 12.40
N VAL A 59 -1.35 -16.13 12.73
CA VAL A 59 -0.64 -14.96 12.16
C VAL A 59 0.83 -14.96 12.57
N ARG A 60 1.14 -15.27 13.84
CA ARG A 60 2.52 -15.39 14.33
C ARG A 60 3.30 -16.44 13.55
N GLN A 61 2.74 -17.61 13.33
CA GLN A 61 3.40 -18.69 12.61
C GLN A 61 3.55 -18.39 11.11
N LEU A 62 2.58 -17.71 10.48
CA LEU A 62 2.73 -17.23 9.12
C LEU A 62 3.84 -16.19 8.99
N TYR A 63 3.94 -15.28 9.97
CA TYR A 63 5.02 -14.30 9.93
C TYR A 63 6.41 -14.95 10.19
N LEU A 64 6.48 -16.01 10.99
CA LEU A 64 7.69 -16.81 11.10
C LEU A 64 8.12 -17.45 9.76
N LEU A 65 7.16 -17.86 8.93
CA LEU A 65 7.46 -18.32 7.57
C LEU A 65 8.03 -17.18 6.70
N VAL A 66 7.46 -16.00 6.75
CA VAL A 66 8.03 -14.82 6.07
C VAL A 66 9.46 -14.57 6.52
N LEU A 67 9.72 -14.57 7.83
CA LEU A 67 11.05 -14.34 8.37
C LEU A 67 12.06 -15.41 7.96
N THR A 68 11.65 -16.67 7.94
CA THR A 68 12.57 -17.79 7.64
C THR A 68 12.73 -18.06 6.15
N SER A 69 11.61 -18.14 5.40
CA SER A 69 11.62 -18.55 4.00
C SER A 69 11.91 -17.39 3.05
N ASP A 70 11.31 -16.22 3.29
CA ASP A 70 11.43 -15.09 2.37
C ASP A 70 12.63 -14.20 2.73
N LEU A 71 12.85 -13.97 4.03
CA LEU A 71 13.89 -13.06 4.51
C LEU A 71 15.17 -13.79 4.96
N GLY A 72 15.14 -15.13 5.06
CA GLY A 72 16.30 -15.98 5.29
C GLY A 72 16.84 -15.96 6.72
N TYR A 73 16.09 -15.48 7.72
CA TYR A 73 16.55 -15.49 9.10
C TYR A 73 16.60 -16.90 9.67
N PRO A 74 17.74 -17.35 10.23
CA PRO A 74 17.84 -18.67 10.83
C PRO A 74 17.03 -18.74 12.14
N VAL A 75 16.33 -19.84 12.35
CA VAL A 75 15.54 -20.10 13.56
C VAL A 75 16.37 -19.97 14.85
N SER A 76 17.68 -20.27 14.77
CA SER A 76 18.61 -20.14 15.92
C SER A 76 18.79 -18.70 16.41
N ARG A 77 18.40 -17.70 15.63
CA ARG A 77 18.42 -16.29 16.00
C ARG A 77 17.07 -15.78 16.50
N MET A 78 16.07 -16.64 16.67
CA MET A 78 14.70 -16.26 17.02
C MET A 78 14.33 -16.75 18.40
N GLU A 79 13.60 -15.92 19.14
CA GLU A 79 12.91 -16.28 20.37
C GLU A 79 11.47 -15.79 20.32
N LEU A 80 10.55 -16.59 20.84
CA LEU A 80 9.13 -16.26 20.91
C LEU A 80 8.72 -15.96 22.34
N GLU A 81 7.83 -14.98 22.49
CA GLU A 81 7.38 -14.49 23.81
C GLU A 81 8.57 -14.08 24.69
N TYR A 82 9.50 -13.37 24.08
CA TYR A 82 10.70 -12.86 24.75
C TYR A 82 10.32 -11.87 25.86
N GLU A 83 10.85 -12.09 27.06
CA GLU A 83 10.55 -11.26 28.21
C GLU A 83 11.28 -9.92 28.14
N VAL A 84 10.52 -8.83 28.05
CA VAL A 84 11.03 -7.46 28.10
C VAL A 84 10.69 -6.85 29.44
N THR A 85 11.72 -6.34 30.14
CA THR A 85 11.59 -5.77 31.48
C THR A 85 11.48 -4.24 31.42
N PHE A 86 10.47 -3.68 32.07
CA PHE A 86 10.21 -2.25 32.24
C PHE A 86 10.23 -1.90 33.72
N GLY A 87 11.40 -1.63 34.27
CA GLY A 87 11.51 -1.42 35.70
C GLY A 87 11.07 -2.68 36.48
N ARG A 88 9.87 -2.61 37.10
CA ARG A 88 9.28 -3.75 37.83
C ARG A 88 8.28 -4.57 36.98
N GLU A 89 7.85 -4.07 35.85
CA GLU A 89 6.91 -4.76 34.97
C GLU A 89 7.66 -5.65 33.97
N LYS A 90 7.09 -6.83 33.72
CA LYS A 90 7.57 -7.77 32.72
C LYS A 90 6.47 -7.97 31.67
N LYS A 91 6.79 -7.73 30.42
CA LYS A 91 5.91 -7.98 29.28
C LYS A 91 6.60 -8.92 28.30
N ARG A 92 5.88 -9.42 27.30
CA ARG A 92 6.44 -10.37 26.33
C ARG A 92 6.23 -9.87 24.94
N ALA A 93 7.31 -9.78 24.18
CA ALA A 93 7.30 -9.52 22.76
C ALA A 93 7.04 -10.82 21.99
N ASP A 94 6.22 -10.78 20.95
CA ASP A 94 5.77 -11.98 20.24
C ASP A 94 6.91 -12.73 19.57
N ILE A 95 7.75 -12.02 18.79
CA ILE A 95 8.92 -12.58 18.12
C ILE A 95 10.09 -11.60 18.30
N VAL A 96 11.24 -12.11 18.67
CA VAL A 96 12.51 -11.36 18.68
C VAL A 96 13.51 -12.07 17.78
N ILE A 97 14.17 -11.29 16.94
CA ILE A 97 15.33 -11.74 16.17
C ILE A 97 16.56 -11.05 16.74
N PHE A 98 17.55 -11.84 17.11
CA PHE A 98 18.81 -11.35 17.66
C PHE A 98 19.80 -10.93 16.58
N ASP A 99 20.72 -10.05 16.92
CA ASP A 99 21.77 -9.61 16.02
C ASP A 99 22.69 -10.79 15.61
N LYS A 100 23.26 -10.71 14.41
CA LYS A 100 24.11 -11.77 13.87
C LYS A 100 25.44 -11.91 14.60
N GLN A 101 25.99 -10.79 15.07
CA GLN A 101 27.28 -10.75 15.74
C GLN A 101 27.10 -10.76 17.27
N GLN A 102 26.08 -10.06 17.75
CA GLN A 102 25.73 -9.97 19.18
C GLN A 102 24.47 -10.79 19.45
N THR A 103 24.62 -12.10 19.56
CA THR A 103 23.49 -13.05 19.65
C THR A 103 22.59 -12.91 20.88
N THR A 104 22.92 -12.03 21.81
CA THR A 104 22.08 -11.67 22.97
C THR A 104 21.38 -10.31 22.82
N SER A 105 21.72 -9.55 21.77
CA SER A 105 21.14 -8.23 21.53
C SER A 105 19.96 -8.35 20.57
N PRO A 106 18.74 -7.94 20.96
CA PRO A 106 17.59 -7.85 20.07
C PRO A 106 17.86 -6.92 18.88
N TYR A 107 17.61 -7.41 17.67
CA TYR A 107 17.79 -6.67 16.43
C TYR A 107 16.46 -6.26 15.80
N ILE A 108 15.50 -7.20 15.77
CA ILE A 108 14.15 -6.95 15.29
C ILE A 108 13.16 -7.46 16.32
N ILE A 109 12.17 -6.64 16.64
CA ILE A 109 11.03 -7.05 17.47
C ILE A 109 9.78 -7.04 16.61
N VAL A 110 9.02 -8.12 16.66
CA VAL A 110 7.74 -8.24 15.97
C VAL A 110 6.63 -8.36 17.01
N GLU A 111 5.59 -7.57 16.84
CA GLU A 111 4.38 -7.59 17.65
C GLU A 111 3.17 -7.90 16.78
N VAL A 112 2.44 -8.96 17.13
CA VAL A 112 1.22 -9.40 16.44
C VAL A 112 0.01 -9.03 17.29
N LYS A 113 -0.94 -8.30 16.73
CA LYS A 113 -2.13 -7.82 17.44
C LYS A 113 -3.43 -8.19 16.73
N LYS A 114 -4.51 -8.15 17.50
CA LYS A 114 -5.86 -8.25 16.93
C LYS A 114 -6.18 -7.02 16.07
N PRO A 115 -6.94 -7.17 14.97
CA PRO A 115 -7.19 -6.09 14.00
C PRO A 115 -7.73 -4.78 14.59
N LYS A 116 -8.50 -4.83 15.65
CA LYS A 116 -9.12 -3.64 16.30
C LYS A 116 -8.27 -2.95 17.38
N LEU A 117 -7.11 -3.51 17.75
CA LEU A 117 -6.27 -2.94 18.79
C LEU A 117 -5.27 -1.95 18.20
N LYS A 118 -5.56 -0.64 18.36
CA LYS A 118 -4.65 0.45 17.94
C LYS A 118 -3.40 0.57 18.83
N ASP A 119 -3.45 0.09 20.05
CA ASP A 119 -2.41 0.28 21.08
C ASP A 119 -1.12 -0.53 20.86
N GLY A 120 -1.12 -1.50 19.98
CA GLY A 120 0.03 -2.39 19.76
C GLY A 120 1.27 -1.69 19.17
N LYS A 121 1.12 -0.59 18.44
CA LYS A 121 2.24 0.16 17.86
C LYS A 121 3.07 0.85 18.96
N GLU A 122 2.42 1.49 19.92
CA GLU A 122 3.11 2.13 21.06
C GLU A 122 3.75 1.09 21.99
N GLN A 123 3.11 -0.06 22.17
CA GLN A 123 3.69 -1.18 22.89
C GLN A 123 4.97 -1.69 22.22
N LEU A 124 4.96 -1.86 20.88
CA LEU A 124 6.13 -2.25 20.10
C LEU A 124 7.27 -1.23 20.25
N LYS A 125 6.98 0.07 20.10
CA LYS A 125 7.98 1.12 20.28
C LYS A 125 8.61 1.06 21.69
N SER A 126 7.78 0.85 22.71
CA SER A 126 8.26 0.67 24.07
C SER A 126 9.19 -0.53 24.21
N TYR A 127 8.89 -1.65 23.54
CA TYR A 127 9.78 -2.83 23.54
C TYR A 127 11.12 -2.53 22.85
N CYS A 128 11.11 -1.87 21.71
CA CYS A 128 12.32 -1.46 21.00
C CYS A 128 13.18 -0.52 21.87
N ASN A 129 12.56 0.41 22.60
CA ASN A 129 13.28 1.31 23.49
C ASN A 129 13.90 0.55 24.68
N ALA A 130 13.15 -0.34 25.32
CA ALA A 130 13.62 -1.07 26.49
C ALA A 130 14.76 -2.06 26.16
N THR A 131 14.75 -2.64 24.96
CA THR A 131 15.73 -3.65 24.55
C THR A 131 16.88 -3.08 23.73
N GLY A 132 16.75 -1.87 23.23
CA GLY A 132 17.71 -1.29 22.29
C GLY A 132 17.55 -1.77 20.84
N ALA A 133 16.53 -2.58 20.53
CA ALA A 133 16.32 -3.09 19.18
C ALA A 133 16.14 -1.93 18.17
N PRO A 134 16.90 -1.92 17.05
CA PRO A 134 16.80 -0.85 16.06
C PRO A 134 15.58 -0.97 15.16
N ILE A 135 14.93 -2.12 15.07
CA ILE A 135 13.83 -2.37 14.15
C ILE A 135 12.63 -2.93 14.90
N GLY A 136 11.46 -2.32 14.66
CA GLY A 136 10.17 -2.81 15.13
C GLY A 136 9.26 -3.17 13.96
N VAL A 137 8.49 -4.26 14.10
CA VAL A 137 7.48 -4.69 13.15
C VAL A 137 6.16 -4.90 13.88
N TRP A 138 5.12 -4.23 13.42
CA TRP A 138 3.77 -4.44 13.90
C TRP A 138 2.93 -5.07 12.80
N SER A 139 2.14 -6.09 13.13
CA SER A 139 1.24 -6.73 12.19
C SER A 139 -0.04 -7.23 12.86
N ASN A 140 -1.15 -7.19 12.12
CA ASN A 140 -2.42 -7.79 12.52
C ASN A 140 -2.94 -8.84 11.51
N GLY A 141 -2.09 -9.27 10.58
CA GLY A 141 -2.43 -10.22 9.52
C GLY A 141 -3.06 -9.58 8.27
N ARG A 142 -3.56 -8.34 8.38
CA ARG A 142 -4.09 -7.53 7.27
C ARG A 142 -3.19 -6.34 6.96
N GLN A 143 -2.64 -5.74 8.00
CA GLN A 143 -1.76 -4.58 7.95
C GLN A 143 -0.42 -4.92 8.56
N ILE A 144 0.63 -4.25 8.06
CA ILE A 144 1.98 -4.35 8.58
C ILE A 144 2.62 -2.97 8.58
N SER A 145 3.37 -2.67 9.64
CA SER A 145 4.14 -1.43 9.76
C SER A 145 5.54 -1.76 10.24
N TYR A 146 6.52 -1.09 9.67
CA TYR A 146 7.93 -1.27 9.98
C TYR A 146 8.49 0.02 10.52
N TYR A 147 9.27 -0.05 11.59
CA TYR A 147 9.82 1.11 12.28
C TYR A 147 11.33 0.97 12.47
N HIS A 148 12.07 2.01 12.18
CA HIS A 148 13.46 2.20 12.59
C HIS A 148 13.51 3.07 13.84
N ARG A 149 14.11 2.56 14.91
CA ARG A 149 14.39 3.34 16.11
C ARG A 149 15.70 4.10 15.92
N LYS A 150 15.63 5.38 15.58
CA LYS A 150 16.80 6.23 15.33
C LYS A 150 17.47 6.66 16.64
N ASP A 151 16.63 7.10 17.60
CA ASP A 151 17.03 7.46 18.96
C ASP A 151 15.98 6.94 19.95
N PRO A 152 16.29 6.86 21.25
CA PRO A 152 15.27 6.58 22.25
C PRO A 152 14.05 7.49 22.05
N ASN A 153 12.86 6.88 21.95
CA ASN A 153 11.56 7.53 21.71
C ASN A 153 11.37 8.18 20.33
N TYR A 154 12.32 8.02 19.39
CA TYR A 154 12.17 8.51 18.04
C TYR A 154 12.16 7.35 17.03
N PHE A 155 11.07 7.23 16.27
CA PHE A 155 10.84 6.17 15.30
C PHE A 155 10.51 6.73 13.93
N GLU A 156 11.15 6.18 12.91
CA GLU A 156 10.90 6.47 11.51
C GLU A 156 10.25 5.25 10.84
N ASP A 157 9.34 5.49 9.91
CA ASP A 157 8.75 4.41 9.13
C ASP A 157 9.78 3.82 8.17
N LEU A 158 9.77 2.49 8.03
CA LEU A 158 10.55 1.76 7.04
C LEU A 158 9.65 1.17 5.97
N SER A 159 10.18 0.99 4.77
CA SER A 159 9.52 0.27 3.68
C SER A 159 9.51 -1.25 3.86
N GLY A 160 10.30 -1.76 4.78
CA GLY A 160 10.48 -3.18 5.06
C GLY A 160 11.61 -3.41 6.05
N ILE A 161 11.93 -4.66 6.31
CA ILE A 161 13.08 -5.05 7.13
C ILE A 161 14.15 -5.70 6.26
N PRO A 162 15.44 -5.59 6.65
CA PRO A 162 16.53 -6.21 5.89
C PRO A 162 16.38 -7.73 5.85
N ARG A 163 16.90 -8.35 4.82
CA ARG A 163 17.09 -9.80 4.80
C ARG A 163 18.22 -10.18 5.75
N ALA A 164 18.33 -11.47 6.10
CA ALA A 164 19.34 -11.96 7.03
C ALA A 164 20.81 -11.71 6.59
N ASP A 165 21.03 -11.52 5.28
CA ASP A 165 22.31 -11.20 4.65
C ASP A 165 22.52 -9.70 4.38
N GLN A 166 21.49 -8.87 4.57
CA GLN A 166 21.52 -7.41 4.42
C GLN A 166 21.71 -6.71 5.78
N LYS A 167 22.20 -5.48 5.73
CA LYS A 167 22.26 -4.56 6.86
C LYS A 167 21.10 -3.57 6.82
N LEU A 168 20.75 -2.99 7.97
CA LEU A 168 19.76 -1.94 8.05
C LEU A 168 20.15 -0.73 7.18
N SER A 169 21.45 -0.39 7.12
CA SER A 169 21.96 0.68 6.25
C SER A 169 21.64 0.47 4.77
N ASP A 170 21.54 -0.78 4.32
CA ASP A 170 21.23 -1.09 2.93
C ASP A 170 19.77 -0.73 2.63
N ILE A 171 18.86 -1.02 3.55
CA ILE A 171 17.45 -0.60 3.46
C ILE A 171 17.30 0.92 3.52
N LEU A 172 17.99 1.57 4.47
CA LEU A 172 17.93 3.03 4.62
C LEU A 172 18.54 3.79 3.41
N SER A 173 19.48 3.18 2.70
CA SER A 173 20.09 3.73 1.49
C SER A 173 19.35 3.34 0.19
N GLU A 174 18.44 2.36 0.24
CA GLU A 174 17.70 1.92 -0.94
C GLU A 174 16.84 3.08 -1.48
N ARG A 175 17.01 3.35 -2.77
CA ARG A 175 16.20 4.34 -3.49
C ARG A 175 15.39 3.63 -4.57
N TRP A 176 14.07 3.74 -4.48
CA TRP A 176 13.17 3.09 -5.42
C TRP A 176 13.07 3.86 -6.73
N LYS A 177 13.09 3.12 -7.81
CA LYS A 177 12.76 3.57 -9.15
C LYS A 177 11.37 3.08 -9.53
N ILE A 178 10.85 3.58 -10.64
CA ILE A 178 9.54 3.14 -11.14
C ILE A 178 9.48 1.63 -11.42
N ALA A 179 10.58 1.02 -11.85
CA ALA A 179 10.68 -0.42 -12.06
C ALA A 179 10.51 -1.24 -10.77
N ASP A 180 11.02 -0.73 -9.65
CA ASP A 180 10.87 -1.37 -8.34
C ASP A 180 9.42 -1.30 -7.87
N LEU A 181 8.75 -0.14 -8.07
CA LEU A 181 7.35 0.04 -7.75
C LEU A 181 6.45 -0.88 -8.59
N ILE A 182 6.72 -1.02 -9.89
CA ILE A 182 5.97 -1.94 -10.76
C ILE A 182 6.08 -3.39 -10.26
N LYS A 183 7.28 -3.81 -9.88
CA LYS A 183 7.54 -5.17 -9.41
C LYS A 183 6.90 -5.47 -8.05
N LYS A 184 6.86 -4.46 -7.17
CA LYS A 184 6.39 -4.59 -5.78
C LYS A 184 5.00 -3.99 -5.56
N ASP A 185 4.25 -3.67 -6.63
CA ASP A 185 2.93 -3.03 -6.56
C ASP A 185 2.00 -3.77 -5.59
N LYS A 186 1.61 -3.06 -4.54
CA LYS A 186 0.81 -3.59 -3.44
C LYS A 186 -0.60 -3.99 -3.90
N LEU A 187 -1.21 -3.25 -4.83
CA LEU A 187 -2.55 -3.57 -5.33
C LEU A 187 -2.56 -4.92 -6.05
N VAL A 188 -1.53 -5.20 -6.83
CA VAL A 188 -1.41 -6.47 -7.57
C VAL A 188 -1.03 -7.61 -6.64
N ASN A 189 -0.02 -7.40 -5.78
CA ASN A 189 0.52 -8.45 -4.92
C ASN A 189 -0.42 -8.84 -3.78
N GLU A 190 -1.16 -7.87 -3.22
CA GLU A 190 -2.09 -8.10 -2.11
C GLU A 190 -3.55 -8.24 -2.56
N ARG A 191 -3.83 -8.13 -3.86
CA ARG A 191 -5.19 -8.15 -4.43
C ARG A 191 -6.14 -7.15 -3.75
N LYS A 192 -5.62 -5.98 -3.36
CA LYS A 192 -6.38 -4.88 -2.77
C LYS A 192 -6.84 -3.90 -3.85
N SER A 193 -7.94 -3.20 -3.60
CA SER A 193 -8.34 -2.06 -4.40
C SER A 193 -7.80 -0.74 -3.79
N LEU A 194 -7.62 0.29 -4.62
CA LEU A 194 -7.25 1.62 -4.13
C LEU A 194 -8.33 2.17 -3.18
N LYS A 195 -9.59 1.85 -3.46
CA LYS A 195 -10.72 2.19 -2.59
C LYS A 195 -10.57 1.61 -1.18
N ASP A 196 -10.17 0.34 -1.05
CA ASP A 196 -9.95 -0.28 0.27
C ASP A 196 -8.84 0.45 1.04
N LEU A 197 -7.77 0.85 0.36
CA LEU A 197 -6.69 1.63 0.98
C LEU A 197 -7.14 3.01 1.42
N ILE A 198 -8.00 3.68 0.64
CA ILE A 198 -8.57 4.97 1.02
C ILE A 198 -9.48 4.81 2.25
N LEU A 199 -10.31 3.76 2.28
CA LEU A 199 -11.13 3.45 3.45
C LEU A 199 -10.28 3.20 4.70
N GLU A 200 -9.20 2.45 4.57
CA GLU A 200 -8.26 2.21 5.66
C GLU A 200 -7.64 3.53 6.16
N MET A 201 -7.20 4.41 5.27
CA MET A 201 -6.67 5.73 5.64
C MET A 201 -7.72 6.62 6.30
N GLU A 202 -8.98 6.59 5.83
CA GLU A 202 -10.08 7.33 6.45
C GLU A 202 -10.32 6.86 7.88
N ASP A 203 -10.40 5.56 8.09
CA ASP A 203 -10.67 4.99 9.42
C ASP A 203 -9.51 5.21 10.40
N GLU A 204 -8.27 5.16 9.92
CA GLU A 204 -7.09 5.26 10.77
C GLU A 204 -6.74 6.71 11.15
N VAL A 205 -6.87 7.63 10.20
CA VAL A 205 -6.24 8.95 10.31
C VAL A 205 -7.18 10.10 9.93
N LEU A 206 -7.84 9.99 8.80
CA LEU A 206 -8.47 11.16 8.17
C LEU A 206 -9.75 11.60 8.87
N ALA A 207 -10.50 10.66 9.47
CA ALA A 207 -11.72 10.96 10.21
C ALA A 207 -11.50 11.90 11.42
N GLY A 208 -10.29 11.88 12.00
CA GLY A 208 -9.90 12.72 13.16
C GLY A 208 -9.01 13.91 12.80
N ALA A 209 -8.63 14.09 11.54
CA ALA A 209 -7.63 15.08 11.14
C ALA A 209 -8.15 16.53 11.06
N GLY A 210 -9.48 16.74 11.08
CA GLY A 210 -10.08 18.08 10.99
C GLY A 210 -9.90 18.77 9.64
N VAL A 211 -9.65 18.00 8.57
CA VAL A 211 -9.47 18.47 7.19
C VAL A 211 -10.52 17.84 6.27
N ASP A 212 -10.70 18.42 5.08
CA ASP A 212 -11.49 17.78 4.03
C ASP A 212 -10.75 16.53 3.52
N VAL A 213 -11.31 15.37 3.84
CA VAL A 213 -10.73 14.06 3.51
C VAL A 213 -10.60 13.88 2.01
N PHE A 214 -11.62 14.27 1.25
CA PHE A 214 -11.62 14.15 -0.20
C PHE A 214 -10.49 14.98 -0.80
N GLU A 215 -10.39 16.24 -0.38
CA GLU A 215 -9.39 17.17 -0.92
C GLU A 215 -7.96 16.70 -0.60
N GLU A 216 -7.70 16.24 0.62
CA GLU A 216 -6.36 15.79 1.02
C GLU A 216 -5.96 14.49 0.30
N VAL A 217 -6.86 13.50 0.21
CA VAL A 217 -6.59 12.27 -0.55
C VAL A 217 -6.36 12.57 -2.03
N PHE A 218 -7.16 13.48 -2.61
CA PHE A 218 -6.99 13.92 -3.99
C PHE A 218 -5.61 14.54 -4.22
N LYS A 219 -5.17 15.46 -3.35
CA LYS A 219 -3.82 16.06 -3.42
C LYS A 219 -2.72 15.00 -3.36
N LEU A 220 -2.84 14.00 -2.48
CA LEU A 220 -1.86 12.93 -2.34
C LEU A 220 -1.79 12.05 -3.59
N ILE A 221 -2.94 11.61 -4.10
CA ILE A 221 -3.01 10.80 -5.32
C ILE A 221 -2.42 11.57 -6.51
N PHE A 222 -2.77 12.85 -6.64
CA PHE A 222 -2.28 13.71 -7.69
C PHE A 222 -0.75 13.90 -7.64
N THR A 223 -0.22 14.14 -6.44
CA THR A 223 1.22 14.25 -6.19
C THR A 223 1.94 12.95 -6.57
N LYS A 224 1.37 11.82 -6.19
CA LYS A 224 1.92 10.51 -6.50
C LYS A 224 1.88 10.19 -8.00
N LEU A 225 0.78 10.49 -8.68
CA LEU A 225 0.67 10.34 -10.13
C LEU A 225 1.73 11.16 -10.87
N PHE A 226 1.99 12.39 -10.42
CA PHE A 226 3.04 13.23 -10.97
C PHE A 226 4.43 12.59 -10.80
N ASP A 227 4.75 12.10 -9.61
CA ASP A 227 6.03 11.46 -9.32
C ASP A 227 6.27 10.21 -10.17
N GLU A 228 5.26 9.36 -10.29
CA GLU A 228 5.32 8.16 -11.11
C GLU A 228 5.44 8.47 -12.61
N MET A 229 4.72 9.48 -13.10
CA MET A 229 4.79 9.92 -14.49
C MET A 229 6.17 10.47 -14.83
N GLU A 230 6.75 11.34 -14.00
CA GLU A 230 8.09 11.88 -14.22
C GLU A 230 9.15 10.78 -14.11
N SER A 231 8.96 9.80 -13.23
CA SER A 231 9.86 8.65 -13.11
C SER A 231 9.71 7.66 -14.28
N GLY A 232 8.53 7.56 -14.86
CA GLY A 232 8.31 6.81 -16.11
C GLY A 232 9.05 7.43 -17.30
N ARG A 233 9.11 8.77 -17.38
CA ARG A 233 9.87 9.50 -18.41
C ARG A 233 11.39 9.42 -18.19
N LYS A 234 11.83 9.25 -16.95
CA LYS A 234 13.24 9.18 -16.56
C LYS A 234 13.47 7.94 -15.71
N PRO A 235 13.68 6.75 -16.30
CA PRO A 235 13.72 5.47 -15.57
C PRO A 235 14.75 5.41 -14.44
N ASN A 236 15.79 6.24 -14.51
CA ASN A 236 16.83 6.33 -13.47
C ASN A 236 16.50 7.30 -12.35
N ARG A 237 15.37 8.05 -12.44
CA ARG A 237 14.92 8.96 -11.39
C ARG A 237 14.40 8.14 -10.19
N ASN A 238 14.79 8.56 -9.00
CA ASN A 238 14.24 7.99 -7.78
C ASN A 238 12.82 8.53 -7.54
N LEU A 239 11.94 7.66 -7.04
CA LEU A 239 10.61 8.07 -6.59
C LEU A 239 10.74 8.97 -5.37
N GLU A 240 10.07 10.13 -5.40
CA GLU A 240 10.06 11.11 -4.30
C GLU A 240 8.85 10.92 -3.36
N PHE A 241 7.73 10.36 -3.88
CA PHE A 241 6.55 10.05 -3.07
C PHE A 241 6.78 8.78 -2.23
N ARG A 242 7.71 8.87 -1.29
CA ARG A 242 8.09 7.77 -0.42
C ARG A 242 8.86 8.27 0.81
N ASN A 243 8.67 7.62 1.95
CA ASN A 243 9.52 7.82 3.11
C ASN A 243 10.78 6.94 2.99
N TYR A 244 11.93 7.57 3.02
CA TYR A 244 13.25 6.92 3.01
C TYR A 244 13.99 7.02 4.34
N GLY A 245 13.26 7.16 5.45
CA GLY A 245 13.80 7.43 6.77
C GLY A 245 13.82 8.94 7.05
N ASP A 246 13.03 9.72 6.31
CA ASP A 246 12.79 11.13 6.60
C ASP A 246 11.99 11.26 7.92
N THR A 247 12.23 12.30 8.69
CA THR A 247 11.34 12.67 9.80
C THR A 247 9.96 13.04 9.25
N GLU A 248 8.93 12.97 10.09
CA GLU A 248 7.57 13.34 9.68
C GLU A 248 7.51 14.77 9.09
N THR A 249 8.30 15.70 9.65
CA THR A 249 8.38 17.08 9.16
C THR A 249 9.12 17.16 7.83
N GLU A 250 10.30 16.54 7.72
CA GLU A 250 11.05 16.47 6.45
C GLU A 250 10.26 15.83 5.33
N LEU A 251 9.52 14.75 5.66
CA LEU A 251 8.63 14.08 4.71
C LEU A 251 7.53 15.05 4.23
N LYS A 252 6.92 15.81 5.15
CA LYS A 252 5.89 16.80 4.78
C LYS A 252 6.45 17.87 3.87
N ASP A 253 7.61 18.42 4.19
CA ASP A 253 8.26 19.46 3.38
C ASP A 253 8.62 18.94 1.98
N LYS A 254 9.15 17.72 1.90
CA LYS A 254 9.46 17.03 0.65
C LYS A 254 8.21 16.83 -0.21
N LEU A 255 7.12 16.32 0.38
CA LEU A 255 5.88 16.08 -0.34
C LEU A 255 5.16 17.37 -0.72
N GLN A 256 5.24 18.43 0.10
CA GLN A 256 4.73 19.75 -0.28
C GLN A 256 5.47 20.27 -1.51
N ALA A 257 6.80 20.19 -1.53
CA ALA A 257 7.60 20.59 -2.69
C ALA A 257 7.28 19.76 -3.94
N LEU A 258 6.99 18.47 -3.78
CA LEU A 258 6.58 17.59 -4.89
C LEU A 258 5.16 17.96 -5.40
N PHE A 259 4.23 18.28 -4.49
CA PHE A 259 2.90 18.76 -4.82
C PHE A 259 2.94 20.10 -5.57
N ASP A 260 3.80 21.01 -5.16
CA ASP A 260 3.97 22.31 -5.84
C ASP A 260 4.46 22.11 -7.29
N LYS A 261 5.42 21.21 -7.53
CA LYS A 261 5.85 20.83 -8.89
C LYS A 261 4.69 20.21 -9.70
N ALA A 262 3.83 19.42 -9.05
CA ALA A 262 2.66 18.83 -9.72
C ALA A 262 1.63 19.91 -10.11
N LYS A 263 1.39 20.93 -9.25
CA LYS A 263 0.54 22.09 -9.57
C LYS A 263 1.08 22.89 -10.76
N GLU A 264 2.38 23.14 -10.79
CA GLU A 264 3.02 23.84 -11.92
C GLU A 264 2.84 23.09 -13.24
N LYS A 265 2.90 21.74 -13.18
CA LYS A 265 2.74 20.88 -14.36
C LYS A 265 1.29 20.89 -14.89
N TRP A 266 0.31 20.86 -14.00
CA TRP A 266 -1.11 20.76 -14.30
C TRP A 266 -1.86 21.98 -13.74
N GLN A 267 -1.63 23.12 -14.36
CA GLN A 267 -2.27 24.39 -13.98
C GLN A 267 -3.80 24.30 -14.05
N GLY A 268 -4.45 24.95 -13.11
CA GLY A 268 -5.91 25.04 -13.05
C GLY A 268 -6.61 23.85 -12.34
N VAL A 269 -5.88 22.81 -11.91
CA VAL A 269 -6.46 21.73 -11.10
C VAL A 269 -6.62 22.14 -9.64
N PHE A 270 -5.64 22.86 -9.12
CA PHE A 270 -5.66 23.43 -7.76
C PHE A 270 -5.42 24.94 -7.82
N THR A 271 -5.84 25.64 -6.77
CA THR A 271 -5.49 27.04 -6.58
C THR A 271 -4.00 27.18 -6.28
N ASP A 272 -3.39 28.32 -6.60
CA ASP A 272 -1.95 28.54 -6.43
C ASP A 272 -1.52 28.43 -4.95
N ASP A 273 -2.39 28.78 -4.03
CA ASP A 273 -2.19 28.73 -2.58
C ASP A 273 -2.50 27.36 -1.95
N ALA A 274 -2.98 26.37 -2.73
CA ALA A 274 -3.30 25.05 -2.23
C ALA A 274 -2.06 24.37 -1.62
N LYS A 275 -2.23 23.83 -0.41
CA LYS A 275 -1.20 23.14 0.38
C LYS A 275 -1.72 21.82 0.93
N LEU A 276 -0.81 20.95 1.33
CA LEU A 276 -1.12 19.75 2.10
C LEU A 276 -1.42 20.18 3.55
N LEU A 277 -2.66 19.99 3.99
CA LEU A 277 -3.13 20.45 5.31
C LEU A 277 -2.95 19.39 6.40
N LEU A 278 -2.74 18.13 6.04
CA LEU A 278 -2.47 17.06 7.00
C LEU A 278 -1.29 17.43 7.92
N THR A 279 -1.40 17.05 9.20
CA THR A 279 -0.26 17.13 10.11
C THR A 279 0.88 16.22 9.61
N PRO A 280 2.15 16.49 9.99
CA PRO A 280 3.26 15.62 9.60
C PRO A 280 3.02 14.13 9.92
N SER A 281 2.47 13.83 11.10
CA SER A 281 2.16 12.46 11.53
C SER A 281 1.08 11.82 10.67
N HIS A 282 -0.04 12.52 10.42
CA HIS A 282 -1.12 12.00 9.58
C HIS A 282 -0.66 11.77 8.13
N LEU A 283 0.16 12.69 7.61
CA LEU A 283 0.73 12.56 6.27
C LEU A 283 1.64 11.34 6.16
N SER A 284 2.48 11.09 7.18
CA SER A 284 3.36 9.92 7.21
C SER A 284 2.58 8.61 7.09
N VAL A 285 1.46 8.48 7.81
CA VAL A 285 0.59 7.29 7.73
C VAL A 285 -0.03 7.15 6.33
N CYS A 286 -0.54 8.24 5.75
CA CYS A 286 -1.10 8.21 4.40
C CYS A 286 -0.05 7.82 3.35
N VAL A 287 1.18 8.34 3.48
CA VAL A 287 2.29 7.99 2.59
C VAL A 287 2.65 6.52 2.73
N ALA A 288 2.76 5.99 3.95
CA ALA A 288 3.05 4.58 4.20
C ALA A 288 2.01 3.65 3.54
N SER A 289 0.74 4.07 3.51
CA SER A 289 -0.32 3.31 2.83
C SER A 289 -0.22 3.35 1.30
N LEU A 290 0.20 4.49 0.72
CA LEU A 290 0.20 4.72 -0.72
C LEU A 290 1.56 4.48 -1.40
N GLN A 291 2.69 4.59 -0.70
CA GLN A 291 4.02 4.58 -1.32
C GLN A 291 4.35 3.33 -2.14
N ASP A 292 3.80 2.18 -1.76
CA ASP A 292 4.00 0.88 -2.43
C ASP A 292 2.93 0.56 -3.48
N VAL A 293 2.03 1.50 -3.74
CA VAL A 293 0.94 1.36 -4.72
C VAL A 293 1.35 2.01 -6.02
N LYS A 294 1.19 1.33 -7.15
CA LYS A 294 1.37 1.90 -8.48
C LYS A 294 0.05 2.45 -8.99
N LEU A 295 -0.01 3.76 -9.24
CA LEU A 295 -1.21 4.45 -9.74
C LEU A 295 -1.12 4.78 -11.23
N PHE A 296 -0.01 5.33 -11.67
CA PHE A 296 0.16 5.77 -13.06
C PHE A 296 0.20 4.56 -14.01
N ASN A 297 -0.69 4.57 -15.01
CA ASN A 297 -0.88 3.45 -15.92
C ASN A 297 -1.25 2.11 -15.25
N SER A 298 -1.79 2.14 -14.05
CA SER A 298 -2.59 1.05 -13.53
C SER A 298 -3.92 0.97 -14.29
N ASN A 299 -4.68 -0.11 -14.10
CA ASN A 299 -6.00 -0.18 -14.72
C ASN A 299 -6.81 1.07 -14.32
N LEU A 300 -7.31 1.83 -15.31
CA LEU A 300 -8.09 3.05 -15.09
C LEU A 300 -9.25 2.83 -14.12
N ASP A 301 -9.87 1.65 -14.17
CA ASP A 301 -10.98 1.28 -13.29
C ASP A 301 -10.64 1.39 -11.81
N VAL A 302 -9.38 1.13 -11.42
CA VAL A 302 -8.92 1.17 -10.02
C VAL A 302 -8.90 2.59 -9.47
N VAL A 303 -8.30 3.52 -10.22
CA VAL A 303 -8.20 4.93 -9.80
C VAL A 303 -9.59 5.55 -9.79
N ASP A 304 -10.36 5.23 -10.79
CA ASP A 304 -11.68 5.77 -11.02
C ASP A 304 -12.71 5.30 -9.98
N GLU A 305 -12.72 4.00 -9.60
CA GLU A 305 -13.58 3.49 -8.54
C GLU A 305 -13.30 4.20 -7.21
N ALA A 306 -12.03 4.47 -6.94
CA ALA A 306 -11.61 5.19 -5.76
C ALA A 306 -12.12 6.65 -5.77
N PHE A 307 -12.04 7.33 -6.92
CA PHE A 307 -12.56 8.70 -7.05
C PHE A 307 -14.09 8.75 -7.00
N GLU A 308 -14.78 7.83 -7.64
CA GLU A 308 -16.25 7.74 -7.51
C GLU A 308 -16.69 7.56 -6.07
N TYR A 309 -15.97 6.71 -5.31
CA TYR A 309 -16.24 6.53 -3.89
C TYR A 309 -16.08 7.84 -3.11
N LEU A 310 -14.96 8.54 -3.29
CA LEU A 310 -14.66 9.79 -2.58
C LEU A 310 -15.68 10.88 -2.92
N ILE A 311 -16.04 11.05 -4.19
CA ILE A 311 -17.02 12.03 -4.66
C ILE A 311 -18.40 11.72 -4.10
N ASN A 312 -18.84 10.46 -4.16
CA ASN A 312 -20.14 10.04 -3.63
C ASN A 312 -20.26 10.30 -2.12
N LYS A 313 -19.15 10.23 -1.40
CA LYS A 313 -19.11 10.52 0.04
C LYS A 313 -19.15 12.01 0.33
N SER A 314 -18.39 12.83 -0.40
CA SER A 314 -18.39 14.30 -0.23
C SER A 314 -19.71 14.92 -0.66
N SER A 315 -20.36 14.37 -1.68
CA SER A 315 -21.63 14.87 -2.24
C SER A 315 -22.85 14.61 -1.36
N LYS A 316 -22.77 13.80 -0.32
CA LYS A 316 -23.90 13.56 0.60
C LYS A 316 -24.30 14.81 1.41
N GLY A 317 -23.50 15.88 1.36
CA GLY A 317 -23.76 17.15 2.03
C GLY A 317 -24.27 18.28 1.12
N GLU A 318 -23.85 18.35 -0.16
CA GLU A 318 -24.19 19.45 -1.07
C GLU A 318 -24.30 18.96 -2.53
N LYS A 319 -25.46 19.20 -3.15
CA LYS A 319 -25.84 19.08 -4.59
C LYS A 319 -25.08 17.98 -5.37
N GLY A 320 -25.68 16.78 -5.37
CA GLY A 320 -25.11 15.61 -6.06
C GLY A 320 -24.83 15.83 -7.54
N GLN A 321 -23.56 15.81 -7.93
CA GLN A 321 -23.18 15.50 -9.29
C GLN A 321 -23.35 14.00 -9.49
N TYR A 322 -24.23 13.60 -10.43
CA TYR A 322 -24.39 12.22 -10.81
C TYR A 322 -23.42 11.91 -11.95
N PHE A 323 -22.57 10.93 -11.76
CA PHE A 323 -21.69 10.43 -12.81
C PHE A 323 -22.40 9.35 -13.62
N THR A 324 -22.25 9.39 -14.93
CA THR A 324 -22.74 8.31 -15.80
C THR A 324 -21.92 7.05 -15.49
N PRO A 325 -22.56 5.92 -15.13
CA PRO A 325 -21.84 4.69 -14.86
C PRO A 325 -20.96 4.28 -16.05
N ARG A 326 -19.74 3.84 -15.79
CA ARG A 326 -18.72 3.54 -16.80
C ARG A 326 -19.15 2.48 -17.79
N TYR A 327 -19.80 1.43 -17.31
CA TYR A 327 -20.31 0.39 -18.21
C TYR A 327 -21.32 0.94 -19.23
N VAL A 328 -22.05 2.01 -18.89
CA VAL A 328 -22.93 2.71 -19.81
C VAL A 328 -22.10 3.52 -20.81
N ILE A 329 -21.08 4.24 -20.34
CA ILE A 329 -20.18 5.00 -21.22
C ILE A 329 -19.49 4.03 -22.20
N ASP A 330 -18.90 2.96 -21.69
CA ASP A 330 -18.25 1.92 -22.50
C ASP A 330 -19.18 1.30 -23.54
N MET A 331 -20.40 1.00 -23.14
CA MET A 331 -21.42 0.47 -24.04
C MET A 331 -21.68 1.46 -25.17
N CYS A 332 -21.93 2.74 -24.84
CA CYS A 332 -22.23 3.79 -25.83
C CYS A 332 -21.04 3.99 -26.78
N VAL A 333 -19.82 4.09 -26.25
CA VAL A 333 -18.61 4.28 -27.08
C VAL A 333 -18.38 3.07 -28.00
N LYS A 334 -18.57 1.84 -27.51
CA LYS A 334 -18.47 0.64 -28.35
C LYS A 334 -19.56 0.56 -29.43
N MET A 335 -20.77 1.00 -29.10
CA MET A 335 -21.88 1.06 -30.09
C MET A 335 -21.60 2.10 -31.19
N LEU A 336 -21.09 3.26 -30.83
CA LEU A 336 -20.72 4.30 -31.77
C LEU A 336 -19.47 3.96 -32.57
N ASN A 337 -18.56 3.21 -31.97
CA ASN A 337 -17.30 2.75 -32.56
C ASN A 337 -16.51 3.83 -33.28
N PRO A 338 -16.19 4.97 -32.61
CA PRO A 338 -15.55 6.12 -33.22
C PRO A 338 -14.16 5.75 -33.79
N LYS A 339 -13.79 6.44 -34.90
CA LYS A 339 -12.55 6.24 -35.63
C LYS A 339 -11.60 7.41 -35.44
N ALA A 340 -10.31 7.21 -35.69
CA ALA A 340 -9.27 8.22 -35.53
C ALA A 340 -9.46 9.50 -36.36
N ASN A 341 -10.22 9.43 -37.45
CA ASN A 341 -10.49 10.57 -38.32
C ASN A 341 -11.84 11.26 -38.04
N GLU A 342 -12.56 10.83 -37.01
CA GLU A 342 -13.84 11.41 -36.61
C GLU A 342 -13.65 12.41 -35.48
N LYS A 343 -14.50 13.41 -35.42
CA LYS A 343 -14.54 14.40 -34.34
C LYS A 343 -15.63 14.06 -33.36
N MET A 344 -15.35 14.17 -32.09
CA MET A 344 -16.30 14.01 -31.01
C MET A 344 -16.58 15.34 -30.34
N ILE A 345 -17.84 15.60 -30.00
CA ILE A 345 -18.26 16.68 -29.11
C ILE A 345 -19.10 16.07 -27.98
N ASP A 346 -18.85 16.51 -26.76
CA ASP A 346 -19.69 16.25 -25.60
C ASP A 346 -20.15 17.60 -25.03
N THR A 347 -21.40 17.94 -25.25
CA THR A 347 -21.98 19.24 -24.84
C THR A 347 -22.31 19.33 -23.35
N ALA A 348 -22.18 18.23 -22.61
CA ALA A 348 -22.42 18.12 -21.18
C ALA A 348 -21.36 17.23 -20.52
N ALA A 349 -20.10 17.48 -20.85
CA ALA A 349 -18.97 16.60 -20.56
C ALA A 349 -18.79 16.21 -19.08
N GLY A 350 -19.26 17.04 -18.14
CA GLY A 350 -19.12 16.76 -16.71
C GLY A 350 -17.67 16.42 -16.33
N SER A 351 -17.43 15.18 -15.89
CA SER A 351 -16.10 14.64 -15.58
C SER A 351 -15.32 14.16 -16.82
N CYS A 352 -15.78 14.46 -18.03
CA CYS A 352 -15.19 14.02 -19.29
C CYS A 352 -15.17 12.49 -19.51
N GLY A 353 -16.11 11.76 -18.91
CA GLY A 353 -16.17 10.31 -19.02
C GLY A 353 -16.27 9.82 -20.48
N PHE A 354 -17.19 10.36 -21.27
CA PHE A 354 -17.32 10.01 -22.69
C PHE A 354 -16.08 10.38 -23.53
N PRO A 355 -15.52 11.60 -23.44
CA PRO A 355 -14.29 11.95 -24.15
C PRO A 355 -13.13 11.02 -23.82
N VAL A 356 -12.87 10.75 -22.54
CA VAL A 356 -11.77 9.89 -22.11
C VAL A 356 -11.92 8.47 -22.64
N HIS A 357 -13.10 7.86 -22.48
CA HIS A 357 -13.35 6.50 -22.98
C HIS A 357 -13.29 6.43 -24.52
N THR A 358 -13.70 7.48 -25.20
CA THR A 358 -13.56 7.59 -26.66
C THR A 358 -12.09 7.60 -27.08
N ILE A 359 -11.25 8.39 -26.42
CA ILE A 359 -9.79 8.41 -26.66
C ILE A 359 -9.20 7.00 -26.52
N PHE A 360 -9.50 6.33 -25.42
CA PHE A 360 -8.99 4.97 -25.18
C PHE A 360 -9.49 3.95 -26.21
N HIS A 361 -10.75 4.02 -26.59
CA HIS A 361 -11.31 3.15 -27.61
C HIS A 361 -10.60 3.31 -28.97
N VAL A 362 -10.40 4.55 -29.38
CA VAL A 362 -9.68 4.86 -30.63
C VAL A 362 -8.22 4.43 -30.57
N TRP A 363 -7.54 4.71 -29.47
CA TRP A 363 -6.17 4.26 -29.26
C TRP A 363 -6.03 2.75 -29.30
N GLU A 364 -6.93 2.00 -28.65
CA GLU A 364 -6.94 0.54 -28.72
C GLU A 364 -7.09 0.04 -30.17
N ASN A 365 -7.95 0.69 -30.95
CA ASN A 365 -8.14 0.33 -32.36
C ASN A 365 -6.90 0.62 -33.21
N ILE A 366 -6.22 1.76 -32.98
CA ILE A 366 -4.95 2.10 -33.63
C ILE A 366 -3.88 1.05 -33.24
N LEU A 367 -3.74 0.72 -31.98
CA LEU A 367 -2.77 -0.29 -31.54
C LEU A 367 -3.04 -1.66 -32.15
N LYS A 368 -4.30 -2.12 -32.11
CA LYS A 368 -4.71 -3.41 -32.70
C LYS A 368 -4.39 -3.45 -34.19
N SER A 369 -4.60 -2.36 -34.94
CA SER A 369 -4.27 -2.28 -36.36
C SER A 369 -2.78 -2.42 -36.62
N LYS A 370 -1.92 -2.10 -35.65
CA LYS A 370 -0.46 -2.21 -35.70
C LYS A 370 0.09 -3.50 -35.05
N GLY A 371 -0.79 -4.39 -34.60
CA GLY A 371 -0.39 -5.63 -33.91
C GLY A 371 0.16 -5.40 -32.49
N LEU A 372 -0.09 -4.23 -31.90
CA LEU A 372 0.34 -3.86 -30.56
C LEU A 372 -0.76 -4.15 -29.54
N SER A 373 -0.36 -4.40 -28.30
CA SER A 373 -1.30 -4.66 -27.20
C SER A 373 -1.67 -3.38 -26.42
N ARG A 374 -2.73 -3.44 -25.63
CA ARG A 374 -3.17 -2.33 -24.75
C ARG A 374 -2.06 -1.85 -23.79
N SER A 375 -1.14 -2.73 -23.39
CA SER A 375 0.00 -2.35 -22.54
C SER A 375 0.90 -1.27 -23.15
N HIS A 376 0.98 -1.19 -24.47
CA HIS A 376 1.74 -0.15 -25.18
C HIS A 376 1.12 1.24 -25.07
N LEU A 377 -0.16 1.38 -24.67
CA LEU A 377 -0.74 2.69 -24.33
C LEU A 377 -0.03 3.37 -23.17
N PHE A 378 0.61 2.58 -22.33
CA PHE A 378 1.13 3.00 -21.04
C PHE A 378 2.64 3.23 -21.04
N THR A 379 3.32 2.92 -22.14
CA THR A 379 4.73 3.27 -22.36
C THR A 379 4.79 4.54 -23.21
N LEU A 380 5.13 5.67 -22.57
CA LEU A 380 5.15 6.99 -23.24
C LEU A 380 6.09 7.06 -24.45
N GLU A 381 7.10 6.18 -24.49
CA GLU A 381 8.10 6.11 -25.57
C GLU A 381 7.63 5.29 -26.77
N GLU A 382 6.59 4.46 -26.61
CA GLU A 382 6.14 3.52 -27.64
C GLU A 382 4.76 3.86 -28.21
N LYS A 383 4.18 5.02 -27.86
CA LYS A 383 2.92 5.45 -28.41
C LYS A 383 3.05 5.78 -29.90
N PRO A 384 2.21 5.17 -30.75
CA PRO A 384 2.15 5.58 -32.16
C PRO A 384 1.81 7.08 -32.29
N ALA A 385 2.43 7.76 -33.26
CA ALA A 385 2.19 9.18 -33.50
C ALA A 385 0.71 9.51 -33.68
N GLU A 386 -0.05 8.63 -34.32
CA GLU A 386 -1.48 8.77 -34.57
C GLU A 386 -2.32 8.83 -33.27
N CYS A 387 -1.85 8.23 -32.17
CA CYS A 387 -2.48 8.37 -30.86
C CYS A 387 -2.31 9.79 -30.31
N THR A 388 -1.14 10.38 -30.53
CA THR A 388 -0.85 11.76 -30.12
C THR A 388 -1.62 12.76 -30.96
N ASP A 389 -1.65 12.57 -32.28
CA ASP A 389 -2.40 13.43 -33.20
C ASP A 389 -3.88 13.44 -32.88
N TYR A 390 -4.47 12.28 -32.58
CA TYR A 390 -5.88 12.20 -32.21
C TYR A 390 -6.21 13.00 -30.94
N VAL A 391 -5.33 12.98 -29.94
CA VAL A 391 -5.51 13.78 -28.70
C VAL A 391 -5.38 15.28 -28.98
N GLN A 392 -4.46 15.69 -29.84
CA GLN A 392 -4.30 17.10 -30.23
C GLN A 392 -5.58 17.62 -30.90
N ASP A 393 -6.17 16.82 -31.76
CA ASP A 393 -7.45 17.19 -32.41
C ASP A 393 -8.60 17.30 -31.42
N LEU A 394 -8.64 16.48 -30.37
CA LEU A 394 -9.64 16.57 -29.31
C LEU A 394 -9.40 17.74 -28.35
N SER A 395 -8.16 18.14 -28.11
CA SER A 395 -7.83 19.25 -27.21
C SER A 395 -8.27 20.63 -27.73
N LEU A 396 -8.63 20.73 -29.01
CA LEU A 396 -9.20 21.94 -29.61
C LEU A 396 -10.68 22.15 -29.29
N ILE A 397 -11.35 21.20 -28.64
CA ILE A 397 -12.73 21.29 -28.20
C ILE A 397 -12.75 21.70 -26.72
N HIS A 398 -12.23 22.89 -26.40
CA HIS A 398 -12.53 23.55 -25.14
C HIS A 398 -13.93 24.15 -25.20
N ILE A 399 -14.81 23.62 -24.40
CA ILE A 399 -16.08 24.26 -24.03
C ILE A 399 -15.90 24.99 -22.73
#